data_da25186865ba6a3a9e48bef1cc6bc0f7
#
_entry.id   da25186865ba6a3a9e48bef1cc6bc0f7
#
_cell.length_a   1.000
_cell.length_b   1.000
_cell.length_c   1.000
_cell.angle_alpha   90.00
_cell.angle_beta   90.00
_cell.angle_gamma   90.00
#
_symmetry.space_group_name_H-M   'P 1'
#
loop_
_entity.id
_entity.type
_entity.pdbx_description
1 polymer ?
#
loop_
_entity_poly.entity_id
_entity_poly.type
_entity_poly.pdbx_seq_one_letter_code
_entity_poly.pdbx_strand_id
1 'polypeptide(L)'
;MIDINGMAHVILTVSQYDEAKEFYSKLMTAMGLECVFDGSNMTYFVGARTALGIQPCAPEFAGERFQQGRVGLHHICFRARSRADVDKVDALLREMDAHIVSLAQEGHWAPGYYYVLCEDPDGIRVEVNHVPGAGVLADDAGFNPGDDYKQ
;
A
#
# COMPACT_ATOMS: atom_id res chain seq x y z
N MET A 1 -14.11 -22.05 16.05
CA MET A 1 -13.43 -20.82 15.58
C MET A 1 -12.27 -21.24 14.70
N ILE A 2 -12.07 -20.59 13.56
CA ILE A 2 -10.87 -20.80 12.71
C ILE A 2 -9.83 -19.78 13.15
N ASP A 3 -8.61 -20.25 13.44
CA ASP A 3 -7.50 -19.38 13.84
C ASP A 3 -6.68 -19.01 12.59
N ILE A 4 -6.49 -17.71 12.35
CA ILE A 4 -5.70 -17.17 11.24
C ILE A 4 -4.65 -16.18 11.76
N ASN A 5 -3.49 -16.17 11.16
CA ASN A 5 -2.37 -15.29 11.56
C ASN A 5 -2.31 -13.99 10.74
N GLY A 6 -3.39 -13.61 10.07
CA GLY A 6 -3.49 -12.41 9.26
C GLY A 6 -3.48 -12.66 7.76
N MET A 7 -3.24 -11.61 6.99
CA MET A 7 -3.13 -11.68 5.53
C MET A 7 -1.72 -12.11 5.13
N ALA A 8 -1.61 -13.20 4.37
CA ALA A 8 -0.31 -13.73 3.96
C ALA A 8 0.31 -12.88 2.82
N HIS A 9 -0.46 -12.57 1.79
CA HIS A 9 0.03 -11.81 0.64
C HIS A 9 -1.09 -11.08 -0.12
N VAL A 10 -0.67 -10.11 -0.92
CA VAL A 10 -1.47 -9.46 -1.97
C VAL A 10 -0.72 -9.61 -3.28
N ILE A 11 -1.40 -9.94 -4.37
CA ILE A 11 -0.86 -9.93 -5.73
C ILE A 11 -1.59 -8.86 -6.53
N LEU A 12 -0.84 -7.91 -7.06
CA LEU A 12 -1.36 -6.85 -7.93
C LEU A 12 -1.10 -7.22 -9.39
N THR A 13 -2.09 -7.02 -10.23
CA THR A 13 -1.93 -7.10 -11.68
C THR A 13 -1.77 -5.68 -12.21
N VAL A 14 -0.68 -5.42 -12.93
CA VAL A 14 -0.26 -4.10 -13.40
C VAL A 14 -0.14 -4.07 -14.92
N SER A 15 -0.44 -2.94 -15.53
CA SER A 15 -0.31 -2.79 -16.99
C SER A 15 1.08 -2.28 -17.39
N GLN A 16 1.74 -1.52 -16.53
CA GLN A 16 3.09 -0.97 -16.72
C GLN A 16 4.08 -1.75 -15.84
N TYR A 17 4.36 -3.01 -16.22
CA TYR A 17 5.07 -3.95 -15.34
C TYR A 17 6.49 -3.50 -14.98
N ASP A 18 7.25 -2.98 -15.95
CA ASP A 18 8.65 -2.57 -15.71
C ASP A 18 8.72 -1.35 -14.77
N GLU A 19 7.85 -0.36 -14.98
CA GLU A 19 7.73 0.83 -14.13
C GLU A 19 7.22 0.46 -12.73
N ALA A 20 6.20 -0.41 -12.66
CA ALA A 20 5.69 -0.91 -11.40
C ALA A 20 6.76 -1.70 -10.63
N LYS A 21 7.54 -2.52 -11.33
CA LYS A 21 8.66 -3.26 -10.76
C LYS A 21 9.72 -2.33 -10.16
N GLU A 22 10.09 -1.26 -10.85
CA GLU A 22 11.01 -0.25 -10.31
C GLU A 22 10.43 0.43 -9.07
N PHE A 23 9.17 0.88 -9.13
CA PHE A 23 8.46 1.52 -8.04
C PHE A 23 8.40 0.62 -6.80
N TYR A 24 7.88 -0.60 -6.95
CA TYR A 24 7.72 -1.52 -5.82
C TYR A 24 9.06 -2.05 -5.30
N SER A 25 10.06 -2.21 -6.14
CA SER A 25 11.40 -2.61 -5.66
C SER A 25 12.00 -1.57 -4.72
N LYS A 26 11.90 -0.29 -5.06
CA LYS A 26 12.36 0.79 -4.18
C LYS A 26 11.55 0.87 -2.89
N LEU A 27 10.22 0.90 -3.01
CA LEU A 27 9.33 1.08 -1.86
C LEU A 27 9.37 -0.13 -0.90
N MET A 28 9.25 -1.35 -1.41
CA MET A 28 9.24 -2.56 -0.58
C MET A 28 10.57 -2.78 0.12
N THR A 29 11.69 -2.59 -0.57
CA THR A 29 13.03 -2.72 0.03
C THR A 29 13.24 -1.70 1.15
N ALA A 30 12.83 -0.45 0.93
CA ALA A 30 12.93 0.58 1.96
C ALA A 30 12.06 0.29 3.18
N MET A 31 10.93 -0.42 3.00
CA MET A 31 10.07 -0.89 4.08
C MET A 31 10.53 -2.22 4.72
N GLY A 32 11.68 -2.77 4.28
CA GLY A 32 12.29 -3.98 4.85
C GLY A 32 11.73 -5.29 4.31
N LEU A 33 11.07 -5.28 3.15
CA LEU A 33 10.73 -6.51 2.43
C LEU A 33 11.88 -6.88 1.49
N GLU A 34 12.16 -8.17 1.39
CA GLU A 34 13.19 -8.73 0.49
C GLU A 34 12.52 -9.18 -0.81
N CYS A 35 13.15 -8.86 -1.94
CA CYS A 35 12.75 -9.42 -3.23
C CYS A 35 13.22 -10.88 -3.28
N VAL A 36 12.30 -11.82 -3.17
CA VAL A 36 12.60 -13.26 -3.17
C VAL A 36 12.38 -13.92 -4.54
N PHE A 37 11.72 -13.22 -5.44
CA PHE A 37 11.57 -13.63 -6.84
C PHE A 37 11.51 -12.41 -7.74
N ASP A 38 12.32 -12.42 -8.79
CA ASP A 38 12.41 -11.36 -9.79
C ASP A 38 12.41 -11.96 -11.19
N GLY A 39 11.24 -12.02 -11.81
CA GLY A 39 11.02 -12.59 -13.14
C GLY A 39 10.36 -11.63 -14.11
N SER A 40 10.17 -12.10 -15.35
CA SER A 40 9.46 -11.35 -16.39
C SER A 40 7.93 -11.38 -16.24
N ASN A 41 7.41 -12.31 -15.46
CA ASN A 41 5.98 -12.54 -15.28
C ASN A 41 5.52 -12.37 -13.82
N MET A 42 6.43 -12.12 -12.91
CA MET A 42 6.15 -11.84 -11.50
C MET A 42 7.39 -11.27 -10.82
N THR A 43 7.20 -10.33 -9.90
CA THR A 43 8.17 -9.95 -8.89
C THR A 43 7.51 -10.07 -7.52
N TYR A 44 8.22 -10.67 -6.54
CA TYR A 44 7.61 -11.01 -5.26
C TYR A 44 8.50 -10.59 -4.10
N PHE A 45 7.92 -9.82 -3.17
CA PHE A 45 8.59 -9.27 -1.99
C PHE A 45 8.00 -9.86 -0.73
N VAL A 46 8.85 -10.26 0.23
CA VAL A 46 8.44 -10.88 1.49
C VAL A 46 9.10 -10.20 2.67
N GLY A 47 8.34 -9.92 3.71
CA GLY A 47 8.85 -9.42 4.99
C GLY A 47 7.74 -9.07 5.96
N ALA A 48 8.10 -8.83 7.23
CA ALA A 48 7.19 -8.38 8.28
C ALA A 48 5.85 -9.15 8.38
N ARG A 49 5.83 -10.44 8.09
CA ARG A 49 4.66 -11.33 8.06
C ARG A 49 3.65 -11.01 6.95
N THR A 50 4.10 -10.35 5.91
CA THR A 50 3.30 -10.09 4.71
C THR A 50 4.13 -10.29 3.46
N ALA A 51 3.48 -10.38 2.32
CA ALA A 51 4.14 -10.36 1.04
C ALA A 51 3.33 -9.54 0.03
N LEU A 52 4.03 -8.93 -0.91
CA LEU A 52 3.45 -8.26 -2.06
C LEU A 52 4.06 -8.86 -3.34
N GLY A 53 3.20 -9.27 -4.25
CA GLY A 53 3.58 -9.64 -5.60
C GLY A 53 3.01 -8.66 -6.62
N ILE A 54 3.72 -8.49 -7.72
CA ILE A 54 3.22 -7.82 -8.92
C ILE A 54 3.38 -8.76 -10.11
N GLN A 55 2.42 -8.72 -11.01
CA GLN A 55 2.43 -9.47 -12.26
C GLN A 55 1.88 -8.62 -13.40
N PRO A 56 2.34 -8.84 -14.66
CA PRO A 56 1.77 -8.13 -15.80
C PRO A 56 0.31 -8.55 -16.03
N CYS A 57 -0.50 -7.62 -16.52
CA CYS A 57 -1.85 -7.91 -16.97
C CYS A 57 -1.85 -8.76 -18.25
N ALA A 58 -2.99 -9.35 -18.56
CA ALA A 58 -3.18 -9.99 -19.85
C ALA A 58 -3.11 -8.94 -20.99
N PRO A 59 -2.66 -9.32 -22.21
CA PRO A 59 -2.44 -8.38 -23.31
C PRO A 59 -3.64 -7.52 -23.68
N GLU A 60 -4.86 -8.06 -23.55
CA GLU A 60 -6.10 -7.34 -23.82
C GLU A 60 -6.38 -6.16 -22.86
N PHE A 61 -5.73 -6.15 -21.69
CA PHE A 61 -5.85 -5.09 -20.69
C PHE A 61 -4.63 -4.15 -20.65
N ALA A 62 -3.70 -4.32 -21.58
CA ALA A 62 -2.53 -3.46 -21.67
C ALA A 62 -2.93 -1.99 -21.84
N GLY A 63 -2.37 -1.11 -21.01
CA GLY A 63 -2.68 0.33 -21.02
C GLY A 63 -3.94 0.72 -20.24
N GLU A 64 -4.69 -0.23 -19.65
CA GLU A 64 -5.72 0.11 -18.67
C GLU A 64 -5.09 0.73 -17.42
N ARG A 65 -5.80 1.69 -16.84
CA ARG A 65 -5.43 2.27 -15.56
C ARG A 65 -6.39 1.81 -14.47
N PHE A 66 -5.84 1.66 -13.27
CA PHE A 66 -6.63 1.35 -12.09
C PHE A 66 -7.69 2.43 -11.83
N GLN A 67 -8.88 2.00 -11.45
CA GLN A 67 -9.98 2.87 -11.06
C GLN A 67 -10.53 2.41 -9.71
N GLN A 68 -10.27 3.18 -8.70
CA GLN A 68 -10.63 2.91 -7.32
C GLN A 68 -12.13 2.70 -7.09
N GLY A 69 -12.99 3.34 -7.87
CA GLY A 69 -14.45 3.21 -7.78
C GLY A 69 -15.02 1.93 -8.43
N ARG A 70 -14.19 1.10 -9.07
CA ARG A 70 -14.65 -0.18 -9.63
C ARG A 70 -14.67 -1.27 -8.55
N VAL A 71 -15.52 -2.28 -8.76
CA VAL A 71 -15.56 -3.47 -7.90
C VAL A 71 -14.20 -4.15 -7.88
N GLY A 72 -13.64 -4.35 -6.69
CA GLY A 72 -12.34 -4.97 -6.49
C GLY A 72 -11.54 -4.29 -5.38
N LEU A 73 -10.28 -4.01 -5.66
CA LEU A 73 -9.39 -3.33 -4.73
C LEU A 73 -9.74 -1.83 -4.65
N HIS A 74 -9.76 -1.26 -3.45
CA HIS A 74 -9.80 0.18 -3.25
C HIS A 74 -8.38 0.76 -3.07
N HIS A 75 -7.61 0.18 -2.16
CA HIS A 75 -6.19 0.48 -1.91
C HIS A 75 -5.58 -0.66 -1.08
N ILE A 76 -4.26 -0.66 -0.97
CA ILE A 76 -3.53 -1.47 0.01
C ILE A 76 -2.91 -0.55 1.06
N CYS A 77 -2.83 -1.01 2.31
CA CYS A 77 -2.25 -0.24 3.39
C CYS A 77 -1.26 -1.07 4.19
N PHE A 78 -0.03 -0.55 4.32
CA PHE A 78 1.01 -1.11 5.18
C PHE A 78 1.04 -0.37 6.52
N ARG A 79 1.21 -1.11 7.62
CA ARG A 79 1.32 -0.53 8.95
C ARG A 79 2.77 -0.26 9.31
N ALA A 80 3.12 1.00 9.50
CA ALA A 80 4.40 1.44 10.04
C ALA A 80 4.45 1.30 11.56
N ARG A 81 5.65 1.17 12.13
CA ARG A 81 5.86 1.10 13.58
C ARG A 81 5.75 2.45 14.28
N SER A 82 6.02 3.54 13.57
CA SER A 82 6.00 4.89 14.12
C SER A 82 5.58 5.93 13.08
N ARG A 83 5.19 7.12 13.55
CA ARG A 83 4.95 8.29 12.68
C ARG A 83 6.21 8.65 11.88
N ALA A 84 7.38 8.59 12.52
CA ALA A 84 8.65 8.87 11.87
C ALA A 84 8.94 7.91 10.70
N ASP A 85 8.44 6.68 10.72
CA ASP A 85 8.58 5.76 9.59
C ASP A 85 7.63 6.14 8.45
N VAL A 86 6.44 6.68 8.74
CA VAL A 86 5.56 7.26 7.72
C VAL A 86 6.22 8.48 7.06
N ASP A 87 6.85 9.37 7.85
CA ASP A 87 7.59 10.53 7.34
C ASP A 87 8.76 10.12 6.42
N LYS A 88 9.46 9.02 6.73
CA LYS A 88 10.52 8.47 5.87
C LYS A 88 9.96 7.96 4.54
N VAL A 89 8.79 7.33 4.56
CA VAL A 89 8.12 6.90 3.32
C VAL A 89 7.70 8.10 2.49
N ASP A 90 7.14 9.15 3.08
CA ASP A 90 6.81 10.41 2.38
C ASP A 90 8.05 11.01 1.69
N ALA A 91 9.18 11.06 2.40
CA ALA A 91 10.45 11.56 1.84
C ALA A 91 10.92 10.68 0.67
N LEU A 92 10.89 9.36 0.82
CA LEU A 92 11.26 8.42 -0.25
C LEU A 92 10.36 8.58 -1.49
N LEU A 93 9.05 8.71 -1.31
CA LEU A 93 8.11 8.90 -2.42
C LEU A 93 8.42 10.18 -3.21
N ARG A 94 8.84 11.25 -2.54
CA ARG A 94 9.29 12.49 -3.18
C ARG A 94 10.60 12.27 -3.97
N GLU A 95 11.55 11.53 -3.41
CA GLU A 95 12.81 11.18 -4.08
C GLU A 95 12.57 10.30 -5.32
N MET A 96 11.53 9.47 -5.27
CA MET A 96 11.11 8.62 -6.39
C MET A 96 10.29 9.37 -7.45
N ASP A 97 9.96 10.64 -7.24
CA ASP A 97 9.01 11.40 -8.06
C ASP A 97 7.65 10.68 -8.21
N ALA A 98 7.22 9.98 -7.15
CA ALA A 98 5.97 9.25 -7.14
C ALA A 98 4.76 10.17 -7.06
N HIS A 99 3.62 9.73 -7.61
CA HIS A 99 2.37 10.48 -7.47
C HIS A 99 1.83 10.36 -6.04
N ILE A 100 2.00 11.43 -5.24
CA ILE A 100 1.52 11.50 -3.86
C ILE A 100 0.11 12.09 -3.86
N VAL A 101 -0.86 11.29 -3.41
CA VAL A 101 -2.27 11.71 -3.24
C VAL A 101 -2.45 12.51 -1.96
N SER A 102 -1.83 12.05 -0.86
CA SER A 102 -1.81 12.74 0.42
C SER A 102 -0.43 12.65 1.03
N LEU A 103 0.15 13.81 1.34
CA LEU A 103 1.39 13.89 2.11
C LEU A 103 1.18 13.32 3.51
N ALA A 104 2.29 13.01 4.20
CA ALA A 104 2.24 12.55 5.57
C ALA A 104 1.44 13.50 6.47
N GLN A 105 0.32 13.04 7.01
CA GLN A 105 -0.62 13.83 7.79
C GLN A 105 -1.49 13.00 8.73
N GLU A 106 -2.17 13.66 9.65
CA GLU A 106 -3.18 13.01 10.49
C GLU A 106 -4.45 12.70 9.69
N GLY A 107 -5.01 11.52 9.93
CA GLY A 107 -6.32 11.11 9.44
C GLY A 107 -7.33 11.01 10.60
N HIS A 108 -8.60 11.02 10.26
CA HIS A 108 -9.69 11.04 11.24
C HIS A 108 -10.35 9.66 11.44
N TRP A 109 -9.84 8.60 10.80
CA TRP A 109 -10.42 7.25 10.88
C TRP A 109 -10.26 6.59 12.25
N ALA A 110 -9.20 6.95 12.98
CA ALA A 110 -8.96 6.49 14.35
C ALA A 110 -8.09 7.52 15.11
N PRO A 111 -8.15 7.54 16.45
CA PRO A 111 -7.28 8.43 17.25
C PRO A 111 -5.80 8.18 16.97
N GLY A 112 -5.07 9.25 16.62
CA GLY A 112 -3.64 9.19 16.32
C GLY A 112 -3.28 8.52 14.99
N TYR A 113 -4.27 8.30 14.11
CA TYR A 113 -4.04 7.82 12.74
C TYR A 113 -3.15 8.81 11.98
N TYR A 114 -2.03 8.33 11.46
CA TYR A 114 -1.09 9.13 10.69
C TYR A 114 -0.67 8.36 9.45
N TYR A 115 -0.74 8.98 8.27
CA TYR A 115 -0.60 8.25 7.03
C TYR A 115 -0.01 9.09 5.90
N VAL A 116 0.55 8.41 4.90
CA VAL A 116 0.87 8.92 3.57
C VAL A 116 0.18 8.04 2.54
N LEU A 117 -0.32 8.63 1.46
CA LEU A 117 -1.03 7.92 0.38
C LEU A 117 -0.42 8.30 -0.97
N CYS A 118 -0.03 7.30 -1.76
CA CYS A 118 0.49 7.47 -3.11
C CYS A 118 -0.23 6.56 -4.11
N GLU A 119 0.05 6.76 -5.38
CA GLU A 119 -0.33 5.88 -6.49
C GLU A 119 0.92 5.27 -7.12
N ASP A 120 0.82 4.00 -7.49
CA ASP A 120 1.81 3.35 -8.34
C ASP A 120 1.67 3.84 -9.80
N PRO A 121 2.52 3.39 -10.76
CA PRO A 121 2.43 3.80 -12.16
C PRO A 121 1.07 3.57 -12.82
N ASP A 122 0.32 2.56 -12.40
CA ASP A 122 -1.03 2.27 -12.91
C ASP A 122 -2.15 3.03 -12.19
N GLY A 123 -1.84 3.76 -11.11
CA GLY A 123 -2.79 4.46 -10.27
C GLY A 123 -3.34 3.61 -9.12
N ILE A 124 -2.75 2.44 -8.85
CA ILE A 124 -3.12 1.64 -7.68
C ILE A 124 -2.66 2.37 -6.43
N ARG A 125 -3.60 2.62 -5.52
CA ARG A 125 -3.30 3.37 -4.29
C ARG A 125 -2.61 2.51 -3.25
N VAL A 126 -1.51 3.04 -2.73
CA VAL A 126 -0.70 2.46 -1.67
C VAL A 126 -0.63 3.44 -0.51
N GLU A 127 -1.10 3.01 0.64
CA GLU A 127 -1.06 3.76 1.88
C GLU A 127 -0.01 3.16 2.81
N VAL A 128 0.67 4.02 3.57
CA VAL A 128 1.45 3.60 4.73
C VAL A 128 0.97 4.38 5.92
N ASN A 129 0.53 3.68 6.97
CA ASN A 129 -0.02 4.33 8.15
C ASN A 129 0.66 3.90 9.45
N HIS A 130 0.49 4.73 10.46
CA HIS A 130 0.75 4.42 11.86
C HIS A 130 -0.50 4.72 12.69
N VAL A 131 -0.88 3.75 13.54
CA VAL A 131 -1.96 3.92 14.52
C VAL A 131 -1.43 3.47 15.87
N PRO A 132 -1.41 4.33 16.89
CA PRO A 132 -0.89 3.96 18.22
C PRO A 132 -1.77 2.97 18.95
N GLY A 133 -1.17 2.20 19.86
CA GLY A 133 -1.89 1.26 20.74
C GLY A 133 -2.63 0.16 20.00
N ALA A 134 -3.85 -0.13 20.45
CA ALA A 134 -4.74 -1.11 19.83
C ALA A 134 -5.52 -0.54 18.63
N GLY A 135 -5.35 0.75 18.32
CA GLY A 135 -6.06 1.42 17.25
C GLY A 135 -7.57 1.36 17.47
N VAL A 136 -8.32 1.00 16.41
CA VAL A 136 -9.78 0.87 16.47
C VAL A 136 -10.28 -0.29 17.33
N LEU A 137 -9.39 -1.14 17.83
CA LEU A 137 -9.72 -2.23 18.76
C LEU A 137 -9.62 -1.80 20.24
N ALA A 138 -9.23 -0.56 20.53
CA ALA A 138 -9.29 -0.04 21.89
C ALA A 138 -10.75 0.14 22.33
N ASP A 139 -11.03 -0.09 23.62
CA ASP A 139 -12.40 -0.12 24.16
C ASP A 139 -13.20 1.18 23.94
N ASP A 140 -12.51 2.31 23.84
CA ASP A 140 -13.07 3.65 23.63
C ASP A 140 -12.83 4.21 22.22
N ALA A 141 -12.25 3.42 21.32
CA ALA A 141 -11.95 3.86 19.97
C ALA A 141 -13.18 3.81 19.07
N GLY A 142 -13.52 4.94 18.45
CA GLY A 142 -14.45 4.99 17.34
C GLY A 142 -13.73 4.81 16.00
N PHE A 143 -14.34 4.05 15.09
CA PHE A 143 -13.95 4.05 13.67
C PHE A 143 -14.85 5.04 12.92
N ASN A 144 -14.22 6.05 12.31
CA ASN A 144 -14.93 7.02 11.47
C ASN A 144 -14.38 6.94 10.03
N PRO A 145 -15.08 6.26 9.11
CA PRO A 145 -14.62 6.15 7.74
C PRO A 145 -14.60 7.47 6.96
N GLY A 146 -15.24 8.54 7.49
CA GLY A 146 -15.29 9.83 6.83
C GLY A 146 -15.99 9.80 5.47
N ASP A 147 -15.86 10.90 4.73
CA ASP A 147 -16.42 11.02 3.38
C ASP A 147 -15.46 10.57 2.27
N ASP A 148 -14.20 10.29 2.62
CA ASP A 148 -13.14 9.93 1.67
C ASP A 148 -13.39 8.60 0.95
N TYR A 149 -14.27 7.76 1.49
CA TYR A 149 -14.69 6.49 0.89
C TYR A 149 -15.98 6.62 0.06
N LYS A 150 -16.54 7.82 -0.07
CA LYS A 150 -17.81 8.05 -0.78
C LYS A 150 -17.66 8.54 -2.21
N GLN A 151 -16.45 8.49 -2.76
CA GLN A 151 -16.20 8.92 -4.15
C GLN A 151 -16.30 7.75 -5.13
#